data_bbdeca95b8067d4c34cb64eebecf58f4
#
_entry.id   bbdeca95b8067d4c34cb64eebecf58f4
#
_cell.length_a   1.000
_cell.length_b   1.000
_cell.length_c   1.000
_cell.angle_alpha   90.00
_cell.angle_beta   90.00
_cell.angle_gamma   90.00
#
_symmetry.space_group_name_H-M   'P 1'
#
loop_
_entity.id
_entity.type
_entity.pdbx_description
1 polymer ?
#
loop_
_entity_poly.entity_id
_entity_poly.type
_entity_poly.pdbx_seq_one_letter_code
_entity_poly.pdbx_strand_id
1 'polypeptide(L)'
;AHESFYNLEYEEAILERNPRDARALYALSTNYGLASTHQFMVDMSYFGALRSGNRADEHSRKLIKSHPYFVDAYLIAGTHEYVVGSLPWAIRYMVAIGGLRGSKARGEEYVRQVAEEGDLARDSARALLVLLLRRERRPLEAIPVIEDIITDFPRNYLMHLELAGLYEDAGNDEKALDVFRYIHAKVKTNTDRFGRMPARAQRALARRIAEVEKEMAVQSGGS
;
A
#
# COMPACT_ATOMS: atom_id res chain seq x y z
N ALA A 1 12.63 17.72 -1.17
CA ALA A 1 12.16 17.60 -2.57
C ALA A 1 13.27 17.79 -3.61
N HIS A 2 14.33 18.58 -3.33
CA HIS A 2 15.39 18.86 -4.31
C HIS A 2 16.38 17.70 -4.54
N GLU A 3 16.65 16.87 -3.55
CA GLU A 3 17.66 15.79 -3.69
C GLU A 3 17.19 14.59 -4.54
N SER A 4 15.89 14.35 -4.63
CA SER A 4 15.35 13.22 -5.42
C SER A 4 15.45 13.45 -6.95
N PHE A 5 15.50 14.70 -7.40
CA PHE A 5 15.63 15.02 -8.82
C PHE A 5 17.05 14.83 -9.37
N TYR A 6 18.08 14.91 -8.54
CA TYR A 6 19.49 14.75 -8.99
C TYR A 6 19.81 13.32 -9.46
N ASN A 7 19.08 12.32 -8.97
CA ASN A 7 19.32 10.94 -9.38
C ASN A 7 18.70 10.60 -10.75
N LEU A 8 17.63 11.29 -11.17
CA LEU A 8 16.95 10.95 -12.43
C LEU A 8 17.85 11.18 -13.66
N GLU A 9 18.54 12.31 -13.72
CA GLU A 9 19.46 12.61 -14.84
C GLU A 9 20.64 11.62 -14.89
N TYR A 10 21.15 11.23 -13.74
CA TYR A 10 22.23 10.25 -13.65
C TYR A 10 21.77 8.85 -14.12
N GLU A 11 20.61 8.41 -13.68
CA GLU A 11 20.06 7.11 -14.07
C GLU A 11 19.65 7.10 -15.57
N GLU A 12 19.12 8.21 -16.08
CA GLU A 12 18.84 8.37 -17.51
C GLU A 12 20.14 8.30 -18.34
N ALA A 13 21.23 8.94 -17.91
CA ALA A 13 22.53 8.86 -18.57
C ALA A 13 23.14 7.43 -18.55
N ILE A 14 22.86 6.63 -17.53
CA ILE A 14 23.22 5.21 -17.51
C ILE A 14 22.44 4.47 -18.60
N LEU A 15 21.13 4.70 -18.73
CA LEU A 15 20.30 4.03 -19.72
C LEU A 15 20.65 4.43 -21.17
N GLU A 16 21.17 5.61 -21.41
CA GLU A 16 21.70 5.99 -22.73
C GLU A 16 22.87 5.09 -23.16
N ARG A 17 23.71 4.66 -22.21
CA ARG A 17 24.85 3.78 -22.45
C ARG A 17 24.47 2.30 -22.39
N ASN A 18 23.58 1.94 -21.48
CA ASN A 18 23.09 0.58 -21.28
C ASN A 18 21.57 0.56 -21.07
N PRO A 19 20.76 0.49 -22.14
CA PRO A 19 19.29 0.56 -22.06
C PRO A 19 18.62 -0.56 -21.26
N ARG A 20 19.40 -1.58 -20.84
CA ARG A 20 18.91 -2.72 -20.05
C ARG A 20 19.52 -2.79 -18.66
N ASP A 21 20.14 -1.70 -18.20
CA ASP A 21 20.68 -1.67 -16.83
C ASP A 21 19.54 -1.82 -15.79
N ALA A 22 19.59 -2.93 -15.04
CA ALA A 22 18.51 -3.28 -14.12
C ALA A 22 18.38 -2.28 -12.97
N ARG A 23 19.52 -1.76 -12.46
CA ARG A 23 19.52 -0.82 -11.34
C ARG A 23 18.94 0.53 -11.76
N ALA A 24 19.39 1.04 -12.91
CA ALA A 24 18.88 2.30 -13.44
C ALA A 24 17.38 2.22 -13.77
N LEU A 25 16.94 1.13 -14.41
CA LEU A 25 15.51 0.90 -14.68
C LEU A 25 14.68 0.83 -13.39
N TYR A 26 15.17 0.12 -12.37
CA TYR A 26 14.49 0.02 -11.08
C TYR A 26 14.44 1.36 -10.35
N ALA A 27 15.58 2.08 -10.29
CA ALA A 27 15.66 3.38 -9.64
C ALA A 27 14.72 4.39 -10.31
N LEU A 28 14.70 4.48 -11.64
CA LEU A 28 13.80 5.37 -12.37
C LEU A 28 12.33 4.99 -12.16
N SER A 29 11.98 3.70 -12.22
CA SER A 29 10.61 3.27 -11.97
C SER A 29 10.14 3.67 -10.57
N THR A 30 10.97 3.49 -9.55
CA THR A 30 10.67 3.83 -8.16
C THR A 30 10.58 5.34 -7.96
N ASN A 31 11.55 6.11 -8.48
CA ASN A 31 11.57 7.57 -8.34
C ASN A 31 10.38 8.23 -9.03
N TYR A 32 10.02 7.81 -10.25
CA TYR A 32 8.82 8.29 -10.92
C TYR A 32 7.54 7.86 -10.21
N GLY A 33 7.50 6.67 -9.60
CA GLY A 33 6.39 6.21 -8.77
C GLY A 33 6.18 7.09 -7.53
N LEU A 34 7.28 7.43 -6.83
CA LEU A 34 7.25 8.34 -5.68
C LEU A 34 6.83 9.76 -6.11
N ALA A 35 7.36 10.26 -7.23
CA ALA A 35 6.96 11.55 -7.77
C ALA A 35 5.46 11.58 -8.12
N SER A 36 4.94 10.52 -8.72
CA SER A 36 3.51 10.37 -9.00
C SER A 36 2.66 10.46 -7.73
N THR A 37 3.07 9.73 -6.68
CA THR A 37 2.38 9.74 -5.39
C THR A 37 2.42 11.12 -4.74
N HIS A 38 3.57 11.79 -4.74
CA HIS A 38 3.72 13.14 -4.20
C HIS A 38 2.83 14.15 -4.95
N GLN A 39 2.89 14.12 -6.29
CA GLN A 39 2.09 15.01 -7.14
C GLN A 39 0.59 14.81 -6.92
N PHE A 40 0.16 13.57 -6.71
CA PHE A 40 -1.24 13.28 -6.42
C PHE A 40 -1.68 13.75 -5.04
N MET A 41 -0.90 13.42 -3.98
CA MET A 41 -1.32 13.61 -2.58
C MET A 41 -0.98 14.98 -2.02
N VAL A 42 0.10 15.60 -2.48
CA VAL A 42 0.62 16.87 -1.94
C VAL A 42 0.33 18.03 -2.88
N ASP A 43 0.70 17.88 -4.15
CA ASP A 43 0.56 18.95 -5.13
C ASP A 43 -0.85 19.02 -5.74
N MET A 44 -1.69 18.00 -5.52
CA MET A 44 -3.02 17.83 -6.12
C MET A 44 -2.99 17.92 -7.66
N SER A 45 -1.84 17.57 -8.24
CA SER A 45 -1.57 17.64 -9.68
C SER A 45 -1.88 16.30 -10.36
N TYR A 46 -3.13 16.10 -10.75
CA TYR A 46 -3.56 14.83 -11.37
C TYR A 46 -2.86 14.53 -12.70
N PHE A 47 -2.63 15.53 -13.55
CA PHE A 47 -1.91 15.34 -14.81
C PHE A 47 -0.42 15.07 -14.59
N GLY A 48 0.20 15.73 -13.61
CA GLY A 48 1.57 15.45 -13.21
C GLY A 48 1.72 14.02 -12.72
N ALA A 49 0.85 13.61 -11.79
CA ALA A 49 0.82 12.26 -11.25
C ALA A 49 0.64 11.19 -12.34
N LEU A 50 -0.28 11.41 -13.29
CA LEU A 50 -0.48 10.48 -14.40
C LEU A 50 0.76 10.36 -15.28
N ARG A 51 1.41 11.49 -15.60
CA ARG A 51 2.63 11.49 -16.42
C ARG A 51 3.77 10.74 -15.73
N SER A 52 3.99 11.02 -14.44
CA SER A 52 5.04 10.34 -13.66
C SER A 52 4.71 8.86 -13.47
N GLY A 53 3.46 8.50 -13.19
CA GLY A 53 3.01 7.12 -13.09
C GLY A 53 3.23 6.32 -14.38
N ASN A 54 2.96 6.92 -15.54
CA ASN A 54 3.22 6.27 -16.83
C ASN A 54 4.71 6.04 -17.08
N ARG A 55 5.58 7.01 -16.73
CA ARG A 55 7.04 6.82 -16.82
C ARG A 55 7.52 5.71 -15.88
N ALA A 56 6.99 5.67 -14.66
CA ALA A 56 7.29 4.62 -13.70
C ALA A 56 6.95 3.24 -14.28
N ASP A 57 5.75 3.07 -14.84
CA ASP A 57 5.30 1.83 -15.47
C ASP A 57 6.15 1.47 -16.69
N GLU A 58 6.51 2.43 -17.53
CA GLU A 58 7.37 2.20 -18.71
C GLU A 58 8.74 1.60 -18.31
N HIS A 59 9.42 2.21 -17.31
CA HIS A 59 10.71 1.69 -16.84
C HIS A 59 10.56 0.34 -16.17
N SER A 60 9.51 0.14 -15.37
CA SER A 60 9.18 -1.14 -14.74
C SER A 60 8.96 -2.24 -15.78
N ARG A 61 8.17 -2.00 -16.82
CA ARG A 61 7.95 -2.98 -17.91
C ARG A 61 9.19 -3.27 -18.73
N LYS A 62 10.05 -2.26 -18.96
CA LYS A 62 11.37 -2.48 -19.59
C LYS A 62 12.24 -3.41 -18.72
N LEU A 63 12.22 -3.19 -17.39
CA LEU A 63 12.94 -4.04 -16.46
C LEU A 63 12.41 -5.47 -16.46
N ILE A 64 11.11 -5.66 -16.32
CA ILE A 64 10.45 -6.97 -16.38
C ILE A 64 10.81 -7.71 -17.68
N LYS A 65 10.77 -7.01 -18.82
CA LYS A 65 11.10 -7.61 -20.12
C LYS A 65 12.54 -8.03 -20.25
N SER A 66 13.49 -7.26 -19.70
CA SER A 66 14.93 -7.53 -19.79
C SER A 66 15.42 -8.46 -18.67
N HIS A 67 14.76 -8.44 -17.51
CA HIS A 67 15.13 -9.19 -16.31
C HIS A 67 13.86 -9.76 -15.65
N PRO A 68 13.24 -10.82 -16.21
CA PRO A 68 11.94 -11.33 -15.73
C PRO A 68 11.99 -11.87 -14.29
N TYR A 69 13.17 -12.20 -13.79
CA TYR A 69 13.37 -12.68 -12.41
C TYR A 69 13.56 -11.54 -11.39
N PHE A 70 13.54 -10.28 -11.82
CA PHE A 70 13.59 -9.13 -10.92
C PHE A 70 12.18 -8.84 -10.39
N VAL A 71 11.75 -9.62 -9.40
CA VAL A 71 10.37 -9.64 -8.89
C VAL A 71 9.90 -8.28 -8.40
N ASP A 72 10.78 -7.52 -7.74
CA ASP A 72 10.41 -6.19 -7.20
C ASP A 72 9.89 -5.21 -8.27
N ALA A 73 10.27 -5.40 -9.53
CA ALA A 73 9.78 -4.56 -10.62
C ALA A 73 8.26 -4.66 -10.80
N TYR A 74 7.66 -5.79 -10.48
CA TYR A 74 6.22 -6.01 -10.63
C TYR A 74 5.38 -5.16 -9.68
N LEU A 75 5.96 -4.59 -8.59
CA LEU A 75 5.21 -3.71 -7.69
C LEU A 75 4.70 -2.45 -8.40
N ILE A 76 5.56 -1.79 -9.16
CA ILE A 76 5.20 -0.56 -9.88
C ILE A 76 4.21 -0.87 -11.00
N ALA A 77 4.50 -1.91 -11.82
CA ALA A 77 3.59 -2.34 -12.88
C ALA A 77 2.23 -2.77 -12.32
N GLY A 78 2.22 -3.50 -11.20
CA GLY A 78 0.99 -3.93 -10.53
C GLY A 78 0.18 -2.77 -9.97
N THR A 79 0.84 -1.81 -9.34
CA THR A 79 0.19 -0.59 -8.85
C THR A 79 -0.45 0.19 -10.00
N HIS A 80 0.26 0.37 -11.11
CA HIS A 80 -0.26 1.05 -12.29
C HIS A 80 -1.46 0.30 -12.91
N GLU A 81 -1.34 -1.02 -13.12
CA GLU A 81 -2.43 -1.88 -13.62
C GLU A 81 -3.70 -1.75 -12.74
N TYR A 82 -3.53 -1.80 -11.42
CA TYR A 82 -4.64 -1.71 -10.49
C TYR A 82 -5.29 -0.31 -10.51
N VAL A 83 -4.49 0.76 -10.47
CA VAL A 83 -4.98 2.14 -10.45
C VAL A 83 -5.76 2.43 -11.74
N VAL A 84 -5.17 2.15 -12.91
CA VAL A 84 -5.84 2.36 -14.21
C VAL A 84 -7.09 1.49 -14.34
N GLY A 85 -7.02 0.22 -13.91
CA GLY A 85 -8.16 -0.70 -13.88
C GLY A 85 -9.27 -0.29 -12.92
N SER A 86 -8.97 0.53 -11.91
CA SER A 86 -9.92 1.05 -10.92
C SER A 86 -10.62 2.34 -11.34
N LEU A 87 -10.20 2.97 -12.44
CA LEU A 87 -10.83 4.18 -12.94
C LEU A 87 -12.31 3.93 -13.33
N PRO A 88 -13.21 4.91 -13.14
CA PRO A 88 -14.58 4.83 -13.65
C PRO A 88 -14.58 4.53 -15.15
N TRP A 89 -15.57 3.77 -15.61
CA TRP A 89 -15.59 3.25 -16.98
C TRP A 89 -15.40 4.34 -18.06
N ALA A 90 -15.99 5.51 -17.88
CA ALA A 90 -15.88 6.62 -18.83
C ALA A 90 -14.44 7.14 -18.95
N ILE A 91 -13.77 7.33 -17.79
CA ILE A 91 -12.36 7.79 -17.75
C ILE A 91 -11.46 6.68 -18.33
N ARG A 92 -11.69 5.43 -17.93
CA ARG A 92 -10.95 4.28 -18.43
C ARG A 92 -11.04 4.15 -19.98
N TYR A 93 -12.21 4.43 -20.54
CA TYR A 93 -12.39 4.45 -22.01
C TYR A 93 -11.55 5.57 -22.64
N MET A 94 -11.58 6.78 -22.10
CA MET A 94 -10.78 7.90 -22.63
C MET A 94 -9.27 7.63 -22.57
N VAL A 95 -8.76 7.12 -21.44
CA VAL A 95 -7.33 6.82 -21.31
C VAL A 95 -6.91 5.63 -22.17
N ALA A 96 -7.82 4.69 -22.44
CA ALA A 96 -7.57 3.56 -23.33
C ALA A 96 -7.38 3.99 -24.80
N ILE A 97 -8.05 5.04 -25.26
CA ILE A 97 -7.80 5.66 -26.57
C ILE A 97 -6.36 6.21 -26.64
N GLY A 98 -5.85 6.74 -25.51
CA GLY A 98 -4.43 7.17 -25.36
C GLY A 98 -3.44 6.01 -25.13
N GLY A 99 -3.88 4.75 -25.26
CA GLY A 99 -3.03 3.57 -25.11
C GLY A 99 -2.88 3.05 -23.68
N LEU A 100 -3.44 3.73 -22.67
CA LEU A 100 -3.40 3.29 -21.27
C LEU A 100 -4.46 2.23 -21.00
N ARG A 101 -4.00 1.07 -20.57
CA ARG A 101 -4.86 -0.05 -20.18
C ARG A 101 -4.44 -0.58 -18.82
N GLY A 102 -5.39 -0.97 -18.00
CA GLY A 102 -5.15 -1.53 -16.68
C GLY A 102 -6.20 -2.58 -16.32
N SER A 103 -5.81 -3.49 -15.44
CA SER A 103 -6.63 -4.56 -14.91
C SER A 103 -6.41 -4.68 -13.40
N LYS A 104 -7.49 -4.51 -12.61
CA LYS A 104 -7.42 -4.71 -11.16
C LYS A 104 -6.87 -6.10 -10.79
N ALA A 105 -7.38 -7.14 -11.45
CA ALA A 105 -6.97 -8.52 -11.18
C ALA A 105 -5.48 -8.75 -11.44
N ARG A 106 -4.98 -8.27 -12.60
CA ARG A 106 -3.55 -8.37 -12.92
C ARG A 106 -2.69 -7.52 -11.98
N GLY A 107 -3.18 -6.33 -11.61
CA GLY A 107 -2.50 -5.46 -10.65
C GLY A 107 -2.36 -6.13 -9.30
N GLU A 108 -3.42 -6.73 -8.78
CA GLU A 108 -3.38 -7.49 -7.52
C GLU A 108 -2.45 -8.70 -7.62
N GLU A 109 -2.51 -9.46 -8.71
CA GLU A 109 -1.61 -10.61 -8.94
C GLU A 109 -0.14 -10.21 -8.86
N TYR A 110 0.26 -9.13 -9.53
CA TYR A 110 1.63 -8.63 -9.49
C TYR A 110 2.04 -8.15 -8.09
N VAL A 111 1.17 -7.42 -7.39
CA VAL A 111 1.43 -6.99 -6.02
C VAL A 111 1.57 -8.19 -5.08
N ARG A 112 0.73 -9.21 -5.23
CA ARG A 112 0.78 -10.45 -4.46
C ARG A 112 2.09 -11.20 -4.72
N GLN A 113 2.49 -11.32 -5.97
CA GLN A 113 3.78 -11.94 -6.33
C GLN A 113 4.95 -11.24 -5.62
N VAL A 114 4.98 -9.90 -5.62
CA VAL A 114 6.05 -9.16 -4.91
C VAL A 114 5.94 -9.31 -3.39
N ALA A 115 4.73 -9.38 -2.84
CA ALA A 115 4.52 -9.60 -1.41
C ALA A 115 5.04 -10.96 -0.93
N GLU A 116 5.02 -11.97 -1.79
CA GLU A 116 5.47 -13.33 -1.51
C GLU A 116 6.96 -13.53 -1.84
N GLU A 117 7.41 -13.09 -3.00
CA GLU A 117 8.71 -13.44 -3.61
C GLU A 117 9.68 -12.25 -3.69
N GLY A 118 9.24 -11.01 -3.45
CA GLY A 118 10.08 -9.82 -3.54
C GLY A 118 11.18 -9.78 -2.49
N ASP A 119 12.20 -8.97 -2.73
CA ASP A 119 13.32 -8.74 -1.82
C ASP A 119 13.25 -7.31 -1.26
N LEU A 120 13.53 -6.32 -2.10
CA LEU A 120 13.58 -4.90 -1.70
C LEU A 120 12.19 -4.29 -1.46
N ALA A 121 11.19 -4.74 -2.22
CA ALA A 121 9.85 -4.17 -2.21
C ALA A 121 8.82 -5.02 -1.46
N ARG A 122 9.20 -6.17 -0.88
CA ARG A 122 8.29 -7.12 -0.22
C ARG A 122 7.38 -6.46 0.79
N ASP A 123 7.93 -5.70 1.74
CA ASP A 123 7.14 -5.09 2.82
C ASP A 123 6.20 -4.02 2.29
N SER A 124 6.65 -3.25 1.29
CA SER A 124 5.80 -2.27 0.60
C SER A 124 4.67 -2.95 -0.16
N ALA A 125 4.95 -4.09 -0.80
CA ALA A 125 3.95 -4.88 -1.51
C ALA A 125 2.92 -5.51 -0.57
N ARG A 126 3.35 -6.06 0.57
CA ARG A 126 2.44 -6.57 1.62
C ARG A 126 1.51 -5.47 2.14
N ALA A 127 2.06 -4.29 2.47
CA ALA A 127 1.25 -3.17 2.93
C ALA A 127 0.25 -2.70 1.85
N LEU A 128 0.69 -2.62 0.59
CA LEU A 128 -0.20 -2.29 -0.52
C LEU A 128 -1.27 -3.36 -0.72
N LEU A 129 -0.91 -4.64 -0.65
CA LEU A 129 -1.85 -5.76 -0.80
C LEU A 129 -2.98 -5.69 0.24
N VAL A 130 -2.65 -5.40 1.50
CA VAL A 130 -3.66 -5.18 2.57
C VAL A 130 -4.64 -4.07 2.16
N LEU A 131 -4.12 -2.93 1.66
CA LEU A 131 -4.96 -1.82 1.22
C LEU A 131 -5.86 -2.20 0.02
N LEU A 132 -5.33 -2.95 -0.96
CA LEU A 132 -6.10 -3.40 -2.12
C LEU A 132 -7.22 -4.35 -1.69
N LEU A 133 -6.92 -5.35 -0.87
CA LEU A 133 -7.88 -6.33 -0.38
C LEU A 133 -8.98 -5.67 0.46
N ARG A 134 -8.62 -4.73 1.34
CA ARG A 134 -9.59 -3.96 2.11
C ARG A 134 -10.51 -3.13 1.21
N ARG A 135 -9.95 -2.45 0.21
CA ARG A 135 -10.72 -1.67 -0.77
C ARG A 135 -11.70 -2.54 -1.57
N GLU A 136 -11.30 -3.75 -1.91
CA GLU A 136 -12.15 -4.73 -2.61
C GLU A 136 -13.09 -5.49 -1.65
N ARG A 137 -13.19 -5.09 -0.36
CA ARG A 137 -14.03 -5.69 0.69
C ARG A 137 -13.74 -7.17 0.93
N ARG A 138 -12.46 -7.50 0.95
CA ARG A 138 -11.94 -8.86 1.22
C ARG A 138 -11.07 -8.88 2.48
N PRO A 139 -11.62 -8.47 3.66
CA PRO A 139 -10.83 -8.33 4.88
C PRO A 139 -10.23 -9.66 5.36
N LEU A 140 -10.94 -10.78 5.18
CA LEU A 140 -10.46 -12.10 5.60
C LEU A 140 -9.16 -12.53 4.88
N GLU A 141 -8.93 -12.05 3.66
CA GLU A 141 -7.69 -12.30 2.93
C GLU A 141 -6.57 -11.33 3.33
N ALA A 142 -6.93 -10.13 3.79
CA ALA A 142 -5.97 -9.12 4.24
C ALA A 142 -5.40 -9.42 5.65
N ILE A 143 -6.20 -10.06 6.53
CA ILE A 143 -5.82 -10.38 7.91
C ILE A 143 -4.50 -11.16 7.98
N PRO A 144 -4.30 -12.30 7.32
CA PRO A 144 -3.04 -13.03 7.41
C PRO A 144 -1.84 -12.21 6.91
N VAL A 145 -2.03 -11.39 5.88
CA VAL A 145 -0.95 -10.54 5.35
C VAL A 145 -0.50 -9.49 6.36
N ILE A 146 -1.44 -8.86 7.07
CA ILE A 146 -1.07 -7.86 8.08
C ILE A 146 -0.53 -8.50 9.36
N GLU A 147 -0.94 -9.70 9.71
CA GLU A 147 -0.38 -10.47 10.82
C GLU A 147 1.11 -10.80 10.56
N ASP A 148 1.46 -11.16 9.33
CA ASP A 148 2.88 -11.34 8.91
C ASP A 148 3.67 -10.03 9.04
N ILE A 149 3.10 -8.88 8.59
CA ILE A 149 3.73 -7.57 8.77
C ILE A 149 3.93 -7.25 10.25
N ILE A 150 2.96 -7.55 11.11
CA ILE A 150 3.07 -7.32 12.55
C ILE A 150 4.14 -8.20 13.17
N THR A 151 4.32 -9.42 12.69
CA THR A 151 5.38 -10.33 13.15
C THR A 151 6.76 -9.74 12.87
N ASP A 152 6.96 -9.17 11.69
CA ASP A 152 8.22 -8.53 11.31
C ASP A 152 8.40 -7.15 11.99
N PHE A 153 7.32 -6.40 12.21
CA PHE A 153 7.29 -5.05 12.77
C PHE A 153 6.38 -4.90 14.00
N PRO A 154 6.59 -5.64 15.09
CA PRO A 154 5.66 -5.71 16.23
C PRO A 154 5.46 -4.39 16.98
N ARG A 155 6.37 -3.42 16.79
CA ARG A 155 6.28 -2.08 17.42
C ARG A 155 5.53 -1.04 16.57
N ASN A 156 5.02 -1.43 15.41
CA ASN A 156 4.27 -0.53 14.54
C ASN A 156 2.78 -0.54 14.90
N TYR A 157 2.38 0.37 15.79
CA TYR A 157 0.99 0.46 16.24
C TYR A 157 -0.02 0.73 15.10
N LEU A 158 0.42 1.30 13.96
CA LEU A 158 -0.48 1.53 12.83
C LEU A 158 -0.93 0.21 12.19
N MET A 159 -0.03 -0.79 12.13
CA MET A 159 -0.39 -2.11 11.61
C MET A 159 -1.37 -2.83 12.55
N HIS A 160 -1.21 -2.69 13.85
CA HIS A 160 -2.20 -3.22 14.81
C HIS A 160 -3.56 -2.51 14.70
N LEU A 161 -3.59 -1.19 14.48
CA LEU A 161 -4.85 -0.47 14.24
C LEU A 161 -5.52 -0.93 12.94
N GLU A 162 -4.74 -1.17 11.90
CA GLU A 162 -5.25 -1.69 10.63
C GLU A 162 -5.81 -3.10 10.80
N LEU A 163 -5.14 -3.98 11.56
CA LEU A 163 -5.63 -5.32 11.89
C LEU A 163 -6.98 -5.25 12.62
N ALA A 164 -7.11 -4.37 13.62
CA ALA A 164 -8.38 -4.18 14.31
C ALA A 164 -9.49 -3.74 13.34
N GLY A 165 -9.21 -2.78 12.46
CA GLY A 165 -10.15 -2.34 11.43
C GLY A 165 -10.53 -3.44 10.44
N LEU A 166 -9.61 -4.35 10.10
CA LEU A 166 -9.91 -5.51 9.25
C LEU A 166 -10.81 -6.53 9.97
N TYR A 167 -10.65 -6.72 11.28
CA TYR A 167 -11.58 -7.55 12.05
C TYR A 167 -12.97 -6.92 12.12
N GLU A 168 -13.09 -5.60 12.29
CA GLU A 168 -14.38 -4.90 12.21
C GLU A 168 -15.02 -5.06 10.82
N ASP A 169 -14.25 -4.84 9.75
CA ASP A 169 -14.71 -5.00 8.36
C ASP A 169 -15.16 -6.46 8.07
N ALA A 170 -14.62 -7.43 8.80
CA ALA A 170 -14.99 -8.84 8.74
C ALA A 170 -16.18 -9.21 9.67
N GLY A 171 -16.71 -8.26 10.45
CA GLY A 171 -17.78 -8.50 11.43
C GLY A 171 -17.33 -9.28 12.67
N ASN A 172 -16.04 -9.26 12.98
CA ASN A 172 -15.47 -9.93 14.15
C ASN A 172 -15.10 -8.89 15.23
N ASP A 173 -16.13 -8.33 15.84
CA ASP A 173 -15.99 -7.27 16.84
C ASP A 173 -15.22 -7.72 18.09
N GLU A 174 -15.30 -9.00 18.46
CA GLU A 174 -14.56 -9.57 19.58
C GLU A 174 -13.05 -9.48 19.37
N LYS A 175 -12.57 -9.96 18.21
CA LYS A 175 -11.15 -9.87 17.87
C LYS A 175 -10.68 -8.43 17.67
N ALA A 176 -11.52 -7.59 17.08
CA ALA A 176 -11.21 -6.16 16.94
C ALA A 176 -10.99 -5.52 18.31
N LEU A 177 -11.89 -5.78 19.27
CA LEU A 177 -11.81 -5.27 20.63
C LEU A 177 -10.56 -5.76 21.35
N ASP A 178 -10.19 -7.01 21.19
CA ASP A 178 -8.95 -7.57 21.77
C ASP A 178 -7.70 -6.82 21.26
N VAL A 179 -7.63 -6.56 19.98
CA VAL A 179 -6.51 -5.79 19.38
C VAL A 179 -6.52 -4.35 19.87
N PHE A 180 -7.66 -3.69 19.93
CA PHE A 180 -7.77 -2.33 20.48
C PHE A 180 -7.34 -2.25 21.94
N ARG A 181 -7.75 -3.20 22.77
CA ARG A 181 -7.35 -3.30 24.18
C ARG A 181 -5.83 -3.53 24.31
N TYR A 182 -5.27 -4.40 23.48
CA TYR A 182 -3.82 -4.60 23.42
C TYR A 182 -3.07 -3.30 23.15
N ILE A 183 -3.46 -2.56 22.10
CA ILE A 183 -2.85 -1.26 21.75
C ILE A 183 -2.99 -0.29 22.94
N HIS A 184 -4.17 -0.20 23.53
CA HIS A 184 -4.44 0.72 24.65
C HIS A 184 -3.57 0.41 25.87
N ALA A 185 -3.40 -0.86 26.22
CA ALA A 185 -2.51 -1.29 27.29
C ALA A 185 -1.05 -0.90 27.03
N LYS A 186 -0.56 -1.14 25.80
CA LYS A 186 0.79 -0.74 25.36
C LYS A 186 1.01 0.77 25.39
N VAL A 187 0.01 1.56 25.03
CA VAL A 187 0.05 3.03 25.10
C VAL A 187 0.17 3.48 26.55
N LYS A 188 -0.66 2.92 27.47
CA LYS A 188 -0.63 3.28 28.90
C LYS A 188 0.70 2.97 29.57
N THR A 189 1.33 1.87 29.22
CA THR A 189 2.63 1.45 29.76
C THR A 189 3.81 2.07 29.02
N ASN A 190 3.57 2.86 27.98
CA ASN A 190 4.59 3.43 27.09
C ASN A 190 5.57 2.38 26.55
N THR A 191 5.08 1.18 26.27
CA THR A 191 5.88 0.03 25.85
C THR A 191 6.01 0.02 24.31
N ASP A 192 7.14 -0.45 23.78
CA ASP A 192 7.37 -0.74 22.36
C ASP A 192 7.06 0.43 21.39
N ARG A 193 7.32 1.67 21.81
CA ARG A 193 7.03 2.91 21.06
C ARG A 193 5.52 3.23 20.88
N PHE A 194 4.60 2.46 21.45
CA PHE A 194 3.16 2.77 21.38
C PHE A 194 2.82 4.09 22.08
N GLY A 195 3.57 4.50 23.09
CA GLY A 195 3.44 5.81 23.73
C GLY A 195 3.69 7.01 22.79
N ARG A 196 4.28 6.78 21.60
CA ARG A 196 4.43 7.82 20.56
C ARG A 196 3.15 8.07 19.77
N MET A 197 2.11 7.30 19.99
CA MET A 197 0.79 7.55 19.38
C MET A 197 0.31 8.96 19.75
N PRO A 198 -0.10 9.80 18.78
CA PRO A 198 -0.61 11.14 19.07
C PRO A 198 -1.79 11.11 20.05
N ALA A 199 -1.86 12.06 20.97
CA ALA A 199 -2.93 12.12 21.98
C ALA A 199 -4.34 12.11 21.38
N ARG A 200 -4.52 12.68 20.18
CA ARG A 200 -5.80 12.62 19.45
C ARG A 200 -6.15 11.16 19.08
N ALA A 201 -5.17 10.40 18.60
CA ALA A 201 -5.36 9.00 18.22
C ALA A 201 -5.62 8.12 19.46
N GLN A 202 -4.93 8.37 20.58
CA GLN A 202 -5.19 7.68 21.85
C GLN A 202 -6.64 7.88 22.34
N ARG A 203 -7.15 9.14 22.24
CA ARG A 203 -8.54 9.42 22.59
C ARG A 203 -9.54 8.77 21.62
N ALA A 204 -9.21 8.72 20.34
CA ALA A 204 -10.05 8.04 19.34
C ALA A 204 -10.11 6.52 19.63
N LEU A 205 -8.96 5.91 19.94
CA LEU A 205 -8.88 4.51 20.32
C LEU A 205 -9.74 4.20 21.57
N ALA A 206 -9.63 5.02 22.63
CA ALA A 206 -10.41 4.82 23.86
C ALA A 206 -11.92 4.94 23.60
N ARG A 207 -12.34 5.86 22.74
CA ARG A 207 -13.75 5.98 22.33
C ARG A 207 -14.21 4.76 21.54
N ARG A 208 -13.41 4.29 20.57
CA ARG A 208 -13.78 3.12 19.76
C ARG A 208 -13.94 1.86 20.61
N ILE A 209 -13.06 1.66 21.60
CA ILE A 209 -13.23 0.55 22.58
C ILE A 209 -14.60 0.63 23.26
N ALA A 210 -14.97 1.80 23.81
CA ALA A 210 -16.24 1.96 24.49
C ALA A 210 -17.45 1.78 23.56
N GLU A 211 -17.34 2.20 22.30
CA GLU A 211 -18.39 2.01 21.29
C GLU A 211 -18.59 0.52 20.97
N VAL A 212 -17.51 -0.22 20.68
CA VAL A 212 -17.58 -1.65 20.36
C VAL A 212 -18.12 -2.45 21.55
N GLU A 213 -17.66 -2.15 22.77
CA GLU A 213 -18.18 -2.79 24.01
C GLU A 213 -19.69 -2.58 24.16
N LYS A 214 -20.19 -1.37 23.87
CA LYS A 214 -21.61 -1.05 23.92
C LYS A 214 -22.40 -1.78 22.82
N GLU A 215 -21.88 -1.82 21.61
CA GLU A 215 -22.49 -2.51 20.46
C GLU A 215 -22.65 -4.01 20.77
N MET A 216 -21.61 -4.64 21.28
CA MET A 216 -21.63 -6.07 21.70
C MET A 216 -22.60 -6.31 22.85
N ALA A 217 -22.67 -5.42 23.84
CA ALA A 217 -23.62 -5.56 24.96
C ALA A 217 -25.08 -5.49 24.51
N VAL A 218 -25.39 -4.67 23.51
CA VAL A 218 -26.74 -4.57 22.93
C VAL A 218 -27.10 -5.85 22.17
N GLN A 219 -26.15 -6.41 21.41
CA GLN A 219 -26.35 -7.64 20.66
C GLN A 219 -26.58 -8.85 21.58
N SER A 220 -25.86 -8.92 22.69
CA SER A 220 -26.00 -10.02 23.68
C SER A 220 -27.23 -9.89 24.59
N GLY A 221 -27.77 -8.69 24.80
CA GLY A 221 -28.96 -8.47 25.65
C GLY A 221 -30.30 -8.56 24.93
N GLY A 222 -30.27 -8.71 23.57
CA GLY A 222 -31.46 -8.83 22.72
C GLY A 222 -31.85 -10.28 22.34
N SER A 223 -31.16 -11.29 22.89
CA SER A 223 -31.43 -12.72 22.71
C SER A 223 -32.08 -13.24 23.95
#